data_1ea40eab6ff3c6b3ff8c5d4e64cfb7ac
#
_entry.id   1ea40eab6ff3c6b3ff8c5d4e64cfb7ac
#
_cell.length_a   1.000
_cell.length_b   1.000
_cell.length_c   1.000
_cell.angle_alpha   90.00
_cell.angle_beta   90.00
_cell.angle_gamma   90.00
#
_symmetry.space_group_name_H-M   'P 1'
#
loop_
_entity.id
_entity.type
_entity.pdbx_description
1 polymer ?
#
loop_
_entity_poly.entity_id
_entity_poly.type
_entity_poly.pdbx_seq_one_letter_code
_entity_poly.pdbx_strand_id
1 'polypeptide(L)'
;MDKESIEKAAMSGEMPKLLTIPEKQLFRQLRALYTEYRAGKYTREQARLEKGVIYADFESTEKLFSVMEEYQENIRKAGTLRSDIDKAVTAEDKLRYCLECIEAMTGETGFTKRNLKELKMNEE
;
A
#
# COMPACT_ATOMS: atom_id res chain seq x y z
N MET A 1 -13.79 -2.96 -6.70
CA MET A 1 -15.06 -2.31 -7.09
C MET A 1 -14.78 -0.86 -7.45
N ASP A 2 -15.42 -0.33 -8.47
CA ASP A 2 -15.20 1.07 -8.84
C ASP A 2 -15.92 2.07 -7.93
N LYS A 3 -15.49 3.33 -8.01
CA LYS A 3 -16.03 4.41 -7.17
C LYS A 3 -17.53 4.62 -7.38
N GLU A 4 -18.00 4.49 -8.61
CA GLU A 4 -19.39 4.71 -8.97
C GLU A 4 -20.30 3.65 -8.36
N SER A 5 -19.86 2.40 -8.35
CA SER A 5 -20.59 1.29 -7.73
C SER A 5 -20.69 1.47 -6.22
N ILE A 6 -19.61 1.93 -5.58
CA ILE A 6 -19.59 2.21 -4.14
C ILE A 6 -20.54 3.37 -3.81
N GLU A 7 -20.53 4.42 -4.64
CA GLU A 7 -21.43 5.55 -4.47
C GLU A 7 -22.90 5.14 -4.57
N LYS A 8 -23.25 4.32 -5.56
CA LYS A 8 -24.61 3.79 -5.71
C LYS A 8 -25.02 2.96 -4.49
N ALA A 9 -24.10 2.13 -3.99
CA ALA A 9 -24.35 1.35 -2.77
C ALA A 9 -24.57 2.24 -1.55
N ALA A 10 -23.80 3.32 -1.42
CA ALA A 10 -23.95 4.29 -0.34
C ALA A 10 -25.33 5.00 -0.41
N MET A 11 -25.81 5.30 -1.59
CA MET A 11 -27.14 5.89 -1.79
C MET A 11 -28.26 4.91 -1.40
N SER A 12 -28.12 3.63 -1.71
CA SER A 12 -29.10 2.59 -1.36
C SER A 12 -29.03 2.18 0.12
N GLY A 13 -27.88 2.33 0.74
CA GLY A 13 -27.66 2.00 2.15
C GLY A 13 -27.16 0.62 2.45
N GLU A 14 -26.93 -0.21 1.45
CA GLU A 14 -26.40 -1.55 1.63
C GLU A 14 -24.91 -1.60 1.30
N MET A 15 -24.09 -1.95 2.31
CA MET A 15 -22.65 -2.10 2.11
C MET A 15 -22.37 -3.36 1.26
N PRO A 16 -21.67 -3.24 0.14
CA PRO A 16 -21.25 -4.40 -0.63
C PRO A 16 -20.36 -5.32 0.18
N LYS A 17 -20.35 -6.60 -0.18
CA LYS A 17 -19.44 -7.57 0.39
C LYS A 17 -18.07 -7.45 -0.29
N LEU A 18 -17.01 -7.87 0.37
CA LEU A 18 -15.66 -7.92 -0.19
C LEU A 18 -15.04 -6.56 -0.55
N LEU A 19 -15.37 -5.52 0.22
CA LEU A 19 -14.69 -4.24 0.08
C LEU A 19 -13.35 -4.24 0.81
N THR A 20 -12.37 -3.56 0.22
CA THR A 20 -11.09 -3.27 0.91
C THR A 20 -11.35 -2.27 2.03
N ILE A 21 -10.36 -2.08 2.92
CA ILE A 21 -10.49 -1.11 4.01
C ILE A 21 -10.71 0.32 3.48
N PRO A 22 -9.94 0.81 2.49
CA PRO A 22 -10.21 2.13 1.90
C PRO A 22 -11.62 2.22 1.28
N GLU A 23 -12.08 1.18 0.60
CA GLU A 23 -13.42 1.15 0.00
C GLU A 23 -14.53 1.17 1.05
N LYS A 24 -14.35 0.47 2.18
CA LYS A 24 -15.29 0.53 3.30
C LYS A 24 -15.38 1.94 3.88
N GLN A 25 -14.24 2.62 4.01
CA GLN A 25 -14.19 3.99 4.49
C GLN A 25 -14.93 4.93 3.54
N LEU A 26 -14.68 4.79 2.24
CA LEU A 26 -15.39 5.56 1.20
C LEU A 26 -16.90 5.36 1.31
N PHE A 27 -17.36 4.12 1.41
CA PHE A 27 -18.78 3.81 1.56
C PHE A 27 -19.38 4.52 2.78
N ARG A 28 -18.73 4.43 3.94
CA ARG A 28 -19.22 5.04 5.18
C ARG A 28 -19.30 6.55 5.11
N GLN A 29 -18.28 7.18 4.52
CA GLN A 29 -18.24 8.63 4.36
C GLN A 29 -19.31 9.13 3.40
N LEU A 30 -19.48 8.45 2.26
CA LEU A 30 -20.53 8.78 1.30
C LEU A 30 -21.92 8.57 1.90
N ARG A 31 -22.11 7.49 2.64
CA ARG A 31 -23.37 7.22 3.31
C ARG A 31 -23.73 8.32 4.31
N ALA A 32 -22.78 8.74 5.13
CA ALA A 32 -22.97 9.83 6.09
C ALA A 32 -23.32 11.13 5.36
N LEU A 33 -22.63 11.44 4.28
CA LEU A 33 -22.89 12.63 3.48
C LEU A 33 -24.31 12.63 2.91
N TYR A 34 -24.73 11.52 2.31
CA TYR A 34 -26.08 11.42 1.75
C TYR A 34 -27.17 11.50 2.81
N THR A 35 -26.93 10.90 3.98
CA THR A 35 -27.87 10.99 5.10
C THR A 35 -28.04 12.45 5.55
N GLU A 36 -26.95 13.17 5.71
CA GLU A 36 -26.96 14.59 6.12
C GLU A 36 -27.55 15.50 5.04
N TYR A 37 -27.25 15.22 3.78
CA TYR A 37 -27.81 15.96 2.65
C TYR A 37 -29.36 15.81 2.59
N ARG A 38 -29.84 14.57 2.73
CA ARG A 38 -31.29 14.30 2.75
C ARG A 38 -32.00 14.95 3.97
N ALA A 39 -31.26 15.09 5.07
CA ALA A 39 -31.76 15.77 6.26
C ALA A 39 -31.75 17.31 6.14
N GLY A 40 -31.26 17.82 5.01
CA GLY A 40 -31.23 19.28 4.76
C GLY A 40 -30.05 20.00 5.42
N LYS A 41 -29.05 19.30 5.93
CA LYS A 41 -27.87 19.91 6.58
C LYS A 41 -26.90 20.56 5.60
N TYR A 42 -26.94 20.15 4.35
CA TYR A 42 -26.04 20.68 3.29
C TYR A 42 -26.85 21.16 2.11
N THR A 43 -26.40 22.25 1.49
CA THR A 43 -26.88 22.66 0.17
C THR A 43 -26.27 21.69 -0.87
N ARG A 44 -26.81 21.68 -2.08
CA ARG A 44 -26.30 20.85 -3.18
C ARG A 44 -24.82 21.15 -3.47
N GLU A 45 -24.41 22.43 -3.43
CA GLU A 45 -23.03 22.82 -3.65
C GLU A 45 -22.12 22.37 -2.52
N GLN A 46 -22.55 22.51 -1.27
CA GLN A 46 -21.80 22.05 -0.11
C GLN A 46 -21.61 20.53 -0.16
N ALA A 47 -22.65 19.79 -0.49
CA ALA A 47 -22.58 18.34 -0.63
C ALA A 47 -21.59 17.92 -1.73
N ARG A 48 -21.56 18.64 -2.84
CA ARG A 48 -20.63 18.40 -3.94
C ARG A 48 -19.18 18.62 -3.51
N LEU A 49 -18.91 19.70 -2.76
CA LEU A 49 -17.57 19.99 -2.25
C LEU A 49 -17.12 18.93 -1.24
N GLU A 50 -18.00 18.53 -0.32
CA GLU A 50 -17.69 17.45 0.64
C GLU A 50 -17.43 16.12 -0.07
N LYS A 51 -18.19 15.81 -1.11
CA LYS A 51 -17.98 14.62 -1.92
C LYS A 51 -16.58 14.62 -2.57
N GLY A 52 -16.14 15.79 -3.07
CA GLY A 52 -14.81 15.95 -3.63
C GLY A 52 -13.71 15.67 -2.59
N VAL A 53 -13.87 16.15 -1.36
CA VAL A 53 -12.95 15.88 -0.26
C VAL A 53 -12.91 14.39 0.07
N ILE A 54 -14.07 13.74 0.14
CA ILE A 54 -14.20 12.31 0.41
C ILE A 54 -13.44 11.49 -0.64
N TYR A 55 -13.58 11.80 -1.92
CA TYR A 55 -12.88 11.11 -2.99
C TYR A 55 -11.37 11.36 -2.96
N ALA A 56 -10.94 12.58 -2.63
CA ALA A 56 -9.52 12.90 -2.48
C ALA A 56 -8.89 12.09 -1.33
N ASP A 57 -9.58 11.99 -0.20
CA ASP A 57 -9.14 11.19 0.94
C ASP A 57 -9.07 9.71 0.59
N PHE A 58 -10.03 9.21 -0.18
CA PHE A 58 -10.03 7.84 -0.66
C PHE A 58 -8.80 7.53 -1.52
N GLU A 59 -8.48 8.38 -2.48
CA GLU A 59 -7.31 8.21 -3.34
C GLU A 59 -6.00 8.23 -2.54
N SER A 60 -5.88 9.13 -1.58
CA SER A 60 -4.72 9.21 -0.68
C SER A 60 -4.59 7.95 0.17
N THR A 61 -5.70 7.45 0.70
CA THR A 61 -5.73 6.24 1.52
C THR A 61 -5.36 5.01 0.69
N GLU A 62 -5.85 4.89 -0.54
CA GLU A 62 -5.47 3.79 -1.44
C GLU A 62 -3.98 3.77 -1.72
N LYS A 63 -3.38 4.94 -1.97
CA LYS A 63 -1.94 5.04 -2.20
C LYS A 63 -1.15 4.60 -0.97
N LEU A 64 -1.58 5.02 0.22
CA LEU A 64 -0.94 4.63 1.47
C LEU A 64 -0.98 3.11 1.67
N PHE A 65 -2.14 2.49 1.46
CA PHE A 65 -2.29 1.03 1.58
C PHE A 65 -1.44 0.28 0.56
N SER A 66 -1.33 0.79 -0.66
CA SER A 66 -0.48 0.21 -1.70
C SER A 66 1.00 0.22 -1.29
N VAL A 67 1.47 1.32 -0.70
CA VAL A 67 2.85 1.44 -0.19
C VAL A 67 3.06 0.48 0.98
N MET A 68 2.09 0.35 1.87
CA MET A 68 2.16 -0.58 3.00
C MET A 68 2.24 -2.04 2.55
N GLU A 69 1.46 -2.42 1.54
CA GLU A 69 1.50 -3.78 0.98
C GLU A 69 2.86 -4.09 0.35
N GLU A 70 3.43 -3.15 -0.39
CA GLU A 70 4.76 -3.27 -0.97
C GLU A 70 5.83 -3.44 0.12
N TYR A 71 5.74 -2.64 1.17
CA TYR A 71 6.66 -2.72 2.31
C TYR A 71 6.57 -4.08 3.02
N GLN A 72 5.36 -4.58 3.26
CA GLN A 72 5.14 -5.89 3.85
C GLN A 72 5.73 -7.01 2.99
N GLU A 73 5.56 -6.93 1.68
CA GLU A 73 6.13 -7.91 0.76
C GLU A 73 7.67 -7.87 0.78
N ASN A 74 8.26 -6.70 0.86
CA ASN A 74 9.71 -6.55 0.97
C ASN A 74 10.24 -7.14 2.29
N ILE A 75 9.54 -6.93 3.39
CA ILE A 75 9.89 -7.53 4.69
C ILE A 75 9.83 -9.06 4.61
N ARG A 76 8.81 -9.60 3.97
CA ARG A 76 8.65 -11.05 3.80
C ARG A 76 9.80 -11.64 3.00
N LYS A 77 10.18 -11.00 1.90
CA LYS A 77 11.33 -11.41 1.08
C LYS A 77 12.63 -11.36 1.87
N ALA A 78 12.83 -10.29 2.64
CA ALA A 78 14.01 -10.13 3.49
C ALA A 78 14.10 -11.24 4.55
N GLY A 79 12.96 -11.63 5.13
CA GLY A 79 12.91 -12.73 6.10
C GLY A 79 13.32 -14.07 5.50
N THR A 80 12.90 -14.36 4.28
CA THR A 80 13.30 -15.56 3.54
C THR A 80 14.80 -15.57 3.28
N LEU A 81 15.37 -14.45 2.81
CA LEU A 81 16.79 -14.30 2.54
C LEU A 81 17.62 -14.43 3.82
N ARG A 82 17.13 -13.94 4.95
CA ARG A 82 17.79 -14.08 6.25
C ARG A 82 17.92 -15.54 6.65
N SER A 83 16.93 -16.37 6.36
CA SER A 83 17.01 -17.81 6.58
C SER A 83 18.12 -18.43 5.72
N ASP A 84 18.30 -17.97 4.49
CA ASP A 84 19.37 -18.43 3.59
C ASP A 84 20.75 -18.03 4.11
N ILE A 85 20.90 -16.86 4.75
CA ILE A 85 22.15 -16.42 5.38
C ILE A 85 22.60 -17.43 6.43
N ASP A 86 21.68 -17.88 7.29
CA ASP A 86 21.99 -18.83 8.35
C ASP A 86 22.44 -20.18 7.81
N LYS A 87 22.01 -20.57 6.61
CA LYS A 87 22.35 -21.82 5.94
C LYS A 87 23.61 -21.73 5.09
N ALA A 88 24.06 -20.52 4.79
CA ALA A 88 25.22 -20.32 3.91
C ALA A 88 26.51 -20.78 4.58
N VAL A 89 27.38 -21.47 3.83
CA VAL A 89 28.64 -22.04 4.34
C VAL A 89 29.81 -21.08 4.16
N THR A 90 29.87 -20.38 3.03
CA THR A 90 30.97 -19.47 2.72
C THR A 90 30.69 -18.05 3.15
N ALA A 91 31.76 -17.30 3.49
CA ALA A 91 31.63 -15.88 3.82
C ALA A 91 31.10 -15.07 2.63
N GLU A 92 31.51 -15.44 1.42
CA GLU A 92 31.03 -14.77 0.19
C GLU A 92 29.53 -14.94 0.00
N ASP A 93 29.01 -16.15 0.21
CA ASP A 93 27.57 -16.41 0.12
C ASP A 93 26.78 -15.66 1.21
N LYS A 94 27.30 -15.62 2.42
CA LYS A 94 26.70 -14.87 3.52
C LYS A 94 26.60 -13.39 3.19
N LEU A 95 27.66 -12.81 2.65
CA LEU A 95 27.70 -11.42 2.23
C LEU A 95 26.68 -11.14 1.13
N ARG A 96 26.63 -12.02 0.11
CA ARG A 96 25.66 -11.88 -0.98
C ARG A 96 24.22 -11.88 -0.46
N TYR A 97 23.88 -12.84 0.39
CA TYR A 97 22.54 -12.92 0.96
C TYR A 97 22.21 -11.73 1.86
N CYS A 98 23.19 -11.20 2.61
CA CYS A 98 22.99 -9.96 3.37
C CYS A 98 22.63 -8.77 2.48
N LEU A 99 23.37 -8.62 1.36
CA LEU A 99 23.11 -7.56 0.40
C LEU A 99 21.74 -7.72 -0.27
N GLU A 100 21.38 -8.95 -0.65
CA GLU A 100 20.06 -9.25 -1.21
C GLU A 100 18.93 -8.94 -0.22
N CYS A 101 19.16 -9.18 1.07
CA CYS A 101 18.23 -8.85 2.12
C CYS A 101 18.01 -7.34 2.22
N ILE A 102 19.08 -6.55 2.17
CA ILE A 102 19.01 -5.08 2.16
C ILE A 102 18.29 -4.59 0.90
N GLU A 103 18.63 -5.15 -0.27
CA GLU A 103 17.95 -4.81 -1.53
C GLU A 103 16.44 -5.08 -1.44
N ALA A 104 16.03 -6.24 -0.89
CA ALA A 104 14.63 -6.59 -0.73
C ALA A 104 13.91 -5.63 0.22
N MET A 105 14.55 -5.26 1.33
CA MET A 105 13.97 -4.34 2.32
C MET A 105 13.79 -2.93 1.78
N THR A 106 14.76 -2.44 1.03
CA THR A 106 14.77 -1.07 0.50
C THR A 106 14.06 -0.95 -0.84
N GLY A 107 13.91 -2.07 -1.58
CA GLY A 107 13.39 -2.06 -2.94
C GLY A 107 14.35 -1.47 -3.97
N GLU A 108 15.61 -1.24 -3.60
CA GLU A 108 16.63 -0.63 -4.47
C GLU A 108 17.20 -1.66 -5.45
N THR A 109 16.68 -1.66 -6.68
CA THR A 109 17.09 -2.60 -7.74
C THR A 109 18.56 -2.46 -8.08
N GLY A 110 19.28 -3.57 -8.13
CA GLY A 110 20.69 -3.62 -8.48
C GLY A 110 21.65 -3.33 -7.33
N PHE A 111 21.16 -3.10 -6.13
CA PHE A 111 21.97 -2.83 -4.93
C PHE A 111 23.01 -3.94 -4.68
N THR A 112 22.58 -5.18 -4.67
CA THR A 112 23.44 -6.34 -4.43
C THR A 112 24.55 -6.44 -5.47
N LYS A 113 24.19 -6.34 -6.74
CA LYS A 113 25.14 -6.45 -7.86
C LYS A 113 26.21 -5.37 -7.80
N ARG A 114 25.83 -4.12 -7.55
CA ARG A 114 26.78 -3.00 -7.47
C ARG A 114 27.74 -3.17 -6.29
N ASN A 115 27.22 -3.53 -5.13
CA ASN A 115 28.05 -3.67 -3.93
C ASN A 115 28.98 -4.86 -3.99
N LEU A 116 28.56 -6.00 -4.56
CA LEU A 116 29.44 -7.16 -4.77
C LEU A 116 30.58 -6.80 -5.73
N LYS A 117 30.29 -6.04 -6.78
CA LYS A 117 31.31 -5.61 -7.74
C LYS A 117 32.36 -4.72 -7.09
N GLU A 118 31.94 -3.76 -6.26
CA GLU A 118 32.86 -2.88 -5.53
C GLU A 118 33.75 -3.65 -4.56
N LEU A 119 33.18 -4.58 -3.80
CA LEU A 119 33.94 -5.39 -2.85
C LEU A 119 34.95 -6.27 -3.54
N LYS A 120 34.63 -6.87 -4.69
CA LYS A 120 35.58 -7.67 -5.48
C LYS A 120 36.70 -6.82 -6.04
N MET A 121 36.44 -5.59 -6.41
CA MET A 121 37.48 -4.67 -6.88
C MET A 121 38.41 -4.23 -5.75
N ASN A 122 37.96 -4.18 -4.53
CA ASN A 122 38.75 -3.80 -3.36
C ASN A 122 39.64 -4.95 -2.84
N GLU A 123 39.34 -6.19 -3.19
CA GLU A 123 40.13 -7.38 -2.81
C GLU A 123 41.37 -7.59 -3.69
N GLU A 124 41.41 -6.93 -4.81
CA GLU A 124 42.56 -6.96 -5.74
C GLU A 124 43.58 -5.84 -5.43
#